data_2fd03eb8964dedf40469c44d118735df
#
_entry.id   2fd03eb8964dedf40469c44d118735df
#
_cell.length_a   1.000
_cell.length_b   1.000
_cell.length_c   1.000
_cell.angle_alpha   90.00
_cell.angle_beta   90.00
_cell.angle_gamma   90.00
#
_symmetry.space_group_name_H-M   'P 1'
#
loop_
_entity.id
_entity.type
_entity.pdbx_description
1 polymer ?
#
loop_
_entity_poly.entity_id
_entity_poly.type
_entity_poly.pdbx_seq_one_letter_code
_entity_poly.pdbx_strand_id
1 'polypeptide(L)'
;MGGDQVEIRVHVAPGAKVILLNQSATKVLPARGDRPVVQRLLFRVEGFLEYYPGLTIPHPASALDQRMEVSLGTEASFSWMEMYALGRLARGEVGKFKWIRARTAIFGQVPFHMDALELLPEELGPNHPGVLEGHPYLVCGFWNWESHPFFEETENGLLGVGLTAFRHSFLRGIGNKEVTQRALKIWSQERALRGLPAVDVMRYSSAL
;
A
#
# COMPACT_ATOMS: atom_id res chain seq x y z
N MET A 1 -0.87 -16.43 -10.18
CA MET A 1 -1.34 -17.56 -9.32
C MET A 1 -0.28 -17.86 -8.28
N GLY A 2 -0.60 -18.56 -7.22
CA GLY A 2 0.41 -18.99 -6.26
C GLY A 2 1.55 -19.75 -6.94
N GLY A 3 2.78 -19.46 -6.52
CA GLY A 3 4.00 -19.90 -7.18
C GLY A 3 4.52 -18.96 -8.27
N ASP A 4 3.72 -17.99 -8.72
CA ASP A 4 4.18 -16.97 -9.66
C ASP A 4 5.17 -16.02 -8.98
N GLN A 5 6.18 -15.61 -9.74
CA GLN A 5 7.14 -14.59 -9.34
C GLN A 5 7.02 -13.41 -10.30
N VAL A 6 6.79 -12.24 -9.74
CA VAL A 6 6.69 -10.99 -10.50
C VAL A 6 7.77 -10.05 -10.00
N GLU A 7 8.58 -9.52 -10.91
CA GLU A 7 9.56 -8.49 -10.60
C GLU A 7 9.26 -7.24 -11.45
N ILE A 8 9.16 -6.09 -10.80
CA ILE A 8 8.97 -4.79 -11.45
C ILE A 8 10.18 -3.93 -11.10
N ARG A 9 10.93 -3.53 -12.12
CA ARG A 9 12.05 -2.61 -12.00
C ARG A 9 11.70 -1.29 -12.66
N VAL A 10 11.83 -0.19 -11.92
CA VAL A 10 11.58 1.15 -12.43
C VAL A 10 12.80 2.02 -12.15
N HIS A 11 13.25 2.72 -13.17
CA HIS A 11 14.26 3.76 -13.04
C HIS A 11 13.66 5.08 -13.54
N VAL A 12 13.57 6.05 -12.65
CA VAL A 12 13.10 7.40 -12.96
C VAL A 12 14.30 8.33 -12.99
N ALA A 13 14.67 8.80 -14.17
CA ALA A 13 15.82 9.68 -14.39
C ALA A 13 15.60 11.08 -13.77
N PRO A 14 16.67 11.86 -13.52
CA PRO A 14 16.57 13.25 -13.07
C PRO A 14 15.63 14.07 -13.97
N GLY A 15 14.77 14.89 -13.35
CA GLY A 15 13.78 15.73 -14.03
C GLY A 15 12.55 15.01 -14.57
N ALA A 16 12.55 13.68 -14.65
CA ALA A 16 11.37 12.91 -15.06
C ALA A 16 10.32 12.87 -13.95
N LYS A 17 9.04 12.94 -14.35
CA LYS A 17 7.89 12.80 -13.46
C LYS A 17 7.03 11.63 -13.93
N VAL A 18 6.87 10.63 -13.08
CA VAL A 18 6.19 9.37 -13.40
C VAL A 18 5.12 9.08 -12.37
N ILE A 19 3.96 8.65 -12.84
CA ILE A 19 2.91 8.03 -12.02
C ILE A 19 2.78 6.59 -12.52
N LEU A 20 2.98 5.64 -11.63
CA LEU A 20 2.82 4.21 -11.89
C LEU A 20 1.54 3.72 -11.21
N LEU A 21 0.57 3.30 -12.01
CA LEU A 21 -0.74 2.87 -11.56
C LEU A 21 -1.05 1.46 -12.09
N ASN A 22 -1.77 0.66 -11.31
CA ASN A 22 -2.40 -0.55 -11.83
C ASN A 22 -3.75 -0.21 -12.45
N GLN A 23 -4.08 -0.88 -13.55
CA GLN A 23 -5.37 -0.69 -14.22
C GLN A 23 -6.55 -1.23 -13.41
N SER A 24 -6.32 -2.22 -12.56
CA SER A 24 -7.34 -2.88 -11.74
C SER A 24 -6.73 -3.44 -10.46
N ALA A 25 -7.58 -3.92 -9.55
CA ALA A 25 -7.13 -4.56 -8.33
C ALA A 25 -6.22 -5.77 -8.61
N THR A 26 -5.16 -5.90 -7.81
CA THR A 26 -4.27 -7.06 -7.81
C THR A 26 -4.98 -8.23 -7.10
N LYS A 27 -5.24 -9.31 -7.82
CA LYS A 27 -5.84 -10.53 -7.25
C LYS A 27 -4.75 -11.53 -6.93
N VAL A 28 -4.60 -11.85 -5.65
CA VAL A 28 -3.69 -12.91 -5.20
C VAL A 28 -4.43 -14.22 -5.22
N LEU A 29 -4.13 -15.07 -6.19
CA LEU A 29 -4.81 -16.35 -6.38
C LEU A 29 -4.06 -17.48 -5.67
N PRO A 30 -4.77 -18.53 -5.18
CA PRO A 30 -4.14 -19.66 -4.54
C PRO A 30 -3.29 -20.48 -5.53
N ALA A 31 -2.30 -21.19 -5.01
CA ALA A 31 -1.50 -22.14 -5.76
C ALA A 31 -2.03 -23.58 -5.57
N ARG A 32 -1.63 -24.44 -6.49
CA ARG A 32 -1.53 -25.87 -6.18
C ARG A 32 -0.30 -26.07 -5.28
N GLY A 33 -0.52 -26.44 -4.04
CA GLY A 33 0.51 -26.47 -2.98
C GLY A 33 0.67 -25.14 -2.25
N ASP A 34 1.68 -25.03 -1.39
CA ASP A 34 1.83 -23.92 -0.43
C ASP A 34 2.73 -22.79 -0.92
N ARG A 35 2.96 -22.68 -2.24
CA ARG A 35 3.83 -21.65 -2.77
C ARG A 35 3.11 -20.29 -2.81
N PRO A 36 3.69 -19.23 -2.23
CA PRO A 36 3.13 -17.90 -2.32
C PRO A 36 3.26 -17.31 -3.73
N VAL A 37 2.49 -16.28 -4.01
CA VAL A 37 2.86 -15.29 -5.02
C VAL A 37 4.01 -14.47 -4.46
N VAL A 38 5.10 -14.33 -5.21
CA VAL A 38 6.23 -13.50 -4.83
C VAL A 38 6.24 -12.27 -5.72
N GLN A 39 6.22 -11.07 -5.11
CA GLN A 39 6.30 -9.80 -5.82
C GLN A 39 7.52 -9.01 -5.34
N ARG A 40 8.39 -8.62 -6.26
CA ARG A 40 9.55 -7.78 -6.00
C ARG A 40 9.43 -6.47 -6.77
N LEU A 41 9.50 -5.36 -6.07
CA LEU A 41 9.40 -4.01 -6.59
C LEU A 41 10.72 -3.31 -6.31
N LEU A 42 11.46 -2.96 -7.36
CA LEU A 42 12.80 -2.37 -7.27
C LEU A 42 12.78 -1.02 -7.99
N PHE A 43 12.75 0.06 -7.21
CA PHE A 43 12.65 1.41 -7.75
C PHE A 43 13.93 2.19 -7.50
N ARG A 44 14.51 2.74 -8.57
CA ARG A 44 15.55 3.75 -8.51
C ARG A 44 14.97 5.07 -8.96
N VAL A 45 14.93 6.05 -8.08
CA VAL A 45 14.26 7.32 -8.33
C VAL A 45 15.28 8.45 -8.18
N GLU A 46 15.53 9.14 -9.27
CA GLU A 46 16.36 10.36 -9.34
C GLU A 46 15.53 11.60 -9.70
N GLY A 47 14.28 11.39 -10.14
CA GLY A 47 13.27 12.40 -10.42
C GLY A 47 12.10 12.32 -9.45
N PHE A 48 10.89 12.27 -9.99
CA PHE A 48 9.65 12.15 -9.22
C PHE A 48 8.90 10.86 -9.59
N LEU A 49 8.60 10.02 -8.60
CA LEU A 49 7.78 8.81 -8.77
C LEU A 49 6.63 8.80 -7.78
N GLU A 50 5.42 8.62 -8.28
CA GLU A 50 4.28 8.17 -7.50
C GLU A 50 3.94 6.73 -7.88
N TYR A 51 3.82 5.86 -6.89
CA TYR A 51 3.39 4.48 -7.07
C TYR A 51 2.09 4.23 -6.34
N TYR A 52 1.04 3.93 -7.10
CA TYR A 52 -0.27 3.58 -6.58
C TYR A 52 -0.75 2.27 -7.21
N PRO A 53 -0.44 1.11 -6.61
CA PRO A 53 -0.90 -0.19 -7.11
C PRO A 53 -2.40 -0.41 -6.93
N GLY A 54 -3.09 0.46 -6.21
CA GLY A 54 -4.51 0.30 -5.92
C GLY A 54 -4.78 -0.76 -4.85
N LEU A 55 -5.82 -1.55 -5.06
CA LEU A 55 -6.31 -2.53 -4.11
C LEU A 55 -5.70 -3.91 -4.38
N THR A 56 -5.15 -4.55 -3.35
CA THR A 56 -4.75 -5.96 -3.35
C THR A 56 -5.82 -6.80 -2.67
N ILE A 57 -6.30 -7.84 -3.35
CA ILE A 57 -7.38 -8.73 -2.89
C ILE A 57 -6.86 -10.16 -2.81
N PRO A 58 -6.54 -10.69 -1.64
CA PRO A 58 -6.20 -12.09 -1.46
C PRO A 58 -7.47 -12.96 -1.60
N HIS A 59 -7.37 -14.02 -2.39
CA HIS A 59 -8.41 -15.04 -2.49
C HIS A 59 -8.22 -16.11 -1.40
N PRO A 60 -9.24 -16.94 -1.11
CA PRO A 60 -9.11 -18.04 -0.17
C PRO A 60 -7.88 -18.91 -0.45
N ALA A 61 -7.19 -19.32 0.60
CA ALA A 61 -5.98 -20.14 0.56
C ALA A 61 -4.80 -19.54 -0.24
N SER A 62 -4.83 -18.24 -0.60
CA SER A 62 -3.70 -17.57 -1.22
C SER A 62 -2.67 -17.11 -0.20
N ALA A 63 -1.43 -16.91 -0.66
CA ALA A 63 -0.34 -16.33 0.11
C ALA A 63 0.45 -15.34 -0.75
N LEU A 64 0.90 -14.23 -0.14
CA LEU A 64 1.66 -13.17 -0.81
C LEU A 64 2.93 -12.83 -0.02
N ASP A 65 4.09 -12.91 -0.68
CA ASP A 65 5.36 -12.31 -0.21
C ASP A 65 5.72 -11.13 -1.12
N GLN A 66 5.49 -9.91 -0.64
CA GLN A 66 5.80 -8.68 -1.35
C GLN A 66 7.01 -8.00 -0.73
N ARG A 67 7.93 -7.54 -1.58
CA ARG A 67 9.09 -6.74 -1.17
C ARG A 67 9.24 -5.55 -2.09
N MET A 68 9.28 -4.37 -1.51
CA MET A 68 9.54 -3.13 -2.22
C MET A 68 10.83 -2.50 -1.68
N GLU A 69 11.75 -2.23 -2.58
CA GLU A 69 12.99 -1.52 -2.29
C GLU A 69 13.05 -0.27 -3.16
N VAL A 70 13.23 0.89 -2.52
CA VAL A 70 13.27 2.19 -3.18
C VAL A 70 14.59 2.87 -2.86
N SER A 71 15.38 3.16 -3.87
CA SER A 71 16.59 3.96 -3.77
C SER A 71 16.32 5.37 -4.29
N LEU A 72 16.47 6.39 -3.42
CA LEU A 72 16.21 7.78 -3.74
C LEU A 72 17.49 8.57 -3.92
N GLY A 73 17.60 9.31 -5.04
CA GLY A 73 18.58 10.35 -5.21
C GLY A 73 18.32 11.55 -4.28
N THR A 74 19.30 12.42 -4.12
CA THR A 74 19.24 13.56 -3.17
C THR A 74 18.05 14.48 -3.42
N GLU A 75 17.73 14.76 -4.69
CA GLU A 75 16.62 15.65 -5.09
C GLU A 75 15.36 14.89 -5.50
N ALA A 76 15.36 13.56 -5.32
CA ALA A 76 14.23 12.74 -5.72
C ALA A 76 13.02 12.92 -4.83
N SER A 77 11.85 12.85 -5.42
CA SER A 77 10.59 12.79 -4.70
C SER A 77 9.88 11.47 -4.96
N PHE A 78 9.36 10.87 -3.91
CA PHE A 78 8.67 9.58 -3.97
C PHE A 78 7.44 9.58 -3.09
N SER A 79 6.35 9.08 -3.63
CA SER A 79 5.16 8.72 -2.85
C SER A 79 4.64 7.35 -3.25
N TRP A 80 4.06 6.69 -2.27
CA TRP A 80 3.44 5.38 -2.44
C TRP A 80 2.23 5.26 -1.54
N MET A 81 1.17 4.65 -2.06
CA MET A 81 0.02 4.25 -1.27
C MET A 81 -0.59 2.98 -1.84
N GLU A 82 -0.78 1.99 -1.00
CA GLU A 82 -1.46 0.74 -1.34
C GLU A 82 -2.55 0.39 -0.34
N MET A 83 -3.50 -0.40 -0.78
CA MET A 83 -4.63 -0.84 0.02
C MET A 83 -4.78 -2.35 -0.08
N TYR A 84 -5.22 -2.96 1.01
CA TYR A 84 -5.54 -4.38 1.09
C TYR A 84 -7.02 -4.53 1.45
N ALA A 85 -7.78 -5.28 0.63
CA ALA A 85 -9.03 -5.87 1.08
C ALA A 85 -8.72 -7.24 1.64
N LEU A 86 -9.24 -7.56 2.82
CA LEU A 86 -8.87 -8.80 3.53
C LEU A 86 -9.63 -10.03 3.02
N GLY A 87 -9.89 -10.09 1.72
CA GLY A 87 -10.59 -11.13 1.01
C GLY A 87 -11.62 -10.56 0.04
N ARG A 88 -12.36 -11.43 -0.65
CA ARG A 88 -13.48 -11.04 -1.50
C ARG A 88 -14.72 -10.75 -0.64
N LEU A 89 -14.89 -9.50 -0.23
CA LEU A 89 -15.91 -9.08 0.74
C LEU A 89 -17.33 -9.46 0.31
N ALA A 90 -17.67 -9.20 -0.95
CA ALA A 90 -18.97 -9.54 -1.53
C ALA A 90 -19.29 -11.06 -1.52
N ARG A 91 -18.29 -11.91 -1.23
CA ARG A 91 -18.44 -13.37 -1.12
C ARG A 91 -18.29 -13.90 0.31
N GLY A 92 -18.16 -13.01 1.30
CA GLY A 92 -17.96 -13.39 2.69
C GLY A 92 -16.64 -14.14 2.94
N GLU A 93 -15.59 -13.75 2.25
CA GLU A 93 -14.28 -14.43 2.29
C GLU A 93 -13.22 -13.66 3.08
N VAL A 94 -13.64 -12.80 4.00
CA VAL A 94 -12.71 -12.06 4.87
C VAL A 94 -11.86 -13.04 5.69
N GLY A 95 -10.54 -12.83 5.66
CA GLY A 95 -9.59 -13.63 6.44
C GLY A 95 -9.41 -15.09 5.97
N LYS A 96 -9.90 -15.47 4.78
CA LYS A 96 -9.76 -16.83 4.26
C LYS A 96 -8.47 -17.08 3.46
N PHE A 97 -7.59 -16.09 3.37
CA PHE A 97 -6.25 -16.28 2.81
C PHE A 97 -5.29 -16.86 3.87
N LYS A 98 -4.18 -17.48 3.44
CA LYS A 98 -3.20 -18.07 4.36
C LYS A 98 -2.40 -16.97 5.07
N TRP A 99 -1.76 -16.09 4.30
CA TRP A 99 -0.98 -14.98 4.85
C TRP A 99 -0.64 -13.93 3.79
N ILE A 100 -0.36 -12.73 4.26
CA ILE A 100 0.27 -11.64 3.51
C ILE A 100 1.49 -11.19 4.30
N ARG A 101 2.64 -11.09 3.63
CA ARG A 101 3.86 -10.46 4.11
C ARG A 101 4.26 -9.39 3.13
N ALA A 102 4.23 -8.14 3.55
CA ALA A 102 4.67 -7.02 2.74
C ALA A 102 5.77 -6.26 3.49
N ARG A 103 6.89 -6.04 2.83
CA ARG A 103 8.03 -5.31 3.39
C ARG A 103 8.44 -4.21 2.43
N THR A 104 8.57 -3.01 2.95
CA THR A 104 9.02 -1.83 2.21
C THR A 104 10.27 -1.28 2.88
N ALA A 105 11.30 -1.03 2.08
CA ALA A 105 12.51 -0.38 2.52
C ALA A 105 12.84 0.78 1.58
N ILE A 106 13.02 1.97 2.14
CA ILE A 106 13.32 3.19 1.38
C ILE A 106 14.65 3.73 1.85
N PHE A 107 15.57 3.89 0.91
CA PHE A 107 16.94 4.29 1.13
C PHE A 107 17.22 5.61 0.40
N GLY A 108 17.85 6.57 1.10
CA GLY A 108 18.60 7.66 0.53
C GLY A 108 20.09 7.37 0.69
N GLN A 109 20.84 8.31 1.26
CA GLN A 109 22.23 8.07 1.69
C GLN A 109 22.28 7.08 2.87
N VAL A 110 21.24 7.04 3.68
CA VAL A 110 21.00 6.08 4.78
C VAL A 110 19.57 5.53 4.66
N PRO A 111 19.26 4.37 5.24
CA PRO A 111 17.88 3.90 5.35
C PRO A 111 17.07 4.89 6.19
N PHE A 112 15.94 5.36 5.66
CA PHE A 112 15.11 6.33 6.39
C PHE A 112 13.64 5.94 6.54
N HIS A 113 13.22 4.86 5.90
CA HIS A 113 11.92 4.26 6.16
C HIS A 113 11.95 2.77 5.94
N MET A 114 11.47 2.04 6.93
CA MET A 114 11.23 0.60 6.83
C MET A 114 9.84 0.30 7.35
N ASP A 115 9.10 -0.46 6.59
CA ASP A 115 7.76 -0.89 6.93
C ASP A 115 7.60 -2.40 6.75
N ALA A 116 6.87 -3.03 7.65
CA ALA A 116 6.56 -4.44 7.58
C ALA A 116 5.11 -4.68 7.99
N LEU A 117 4.38 -5.34 7.12
CA LEU A 117 3.04 -5.84 7.36
C LEU A 117 3.07 -7.36 7.31
N GLU A 118 2.55 -8.01 8.34
CA GLU A 118 2.30 -9.44 8.38
C GLU A 118 0.86 -9.69 8.82
N LEU A 119 0.10 -10.36 7.98
CA LEU A 119 -1.28 -10.76 8.26
C LEU A 119 -1.37 -12.28 8.22
N LEU A 120 -1.72 -12.88 9.34
CA LEU A 120 -1.84 -14.32 9.59
C LEU A 120 -3.25 -14.62 10.12
N PRO A 121 -4.29 -14.69 9.26
CA PRO A 121 -5.68 -14.80 9.72
C PRO A 121 -5.98 -16.06 10.56
N GLU A 122 -5.23 -17.14 10.38
CA GLU A 122 -5.38 -18.36 11.18
C GLU A 122 -4.86 -18.18 12.61
N GLU A 123 -3.84 -17.34 12.82
CA GLU A 123 -3.25 -17.06 14.13
C GLU A 123 -3.95 -15.90 14.83
N LEU A 124 -4.17 -14.82 14.06
CA LEU A 124 -4.82 -13.60 14.51
C LEU A 124 -6.01 -13.34 13.60
N GLY A 125 -7.17 -13.84 13.99
CA GLY A 125 -8.40 -13.66 13.22
C GLY A 125 -8.69 -12.19 12.90
N PRO A 126 -9.48 -11.90 11.84
CA PRO A 126 -9.79 -10.53 11.45
C PRO A 126 -10.52 -9.73 12.54
N ASN A 127 -11.16 -10.40 13.48
CA ASN A 127 -11.84 -9.76 14.62
C ASN A 127 -10.94 -9.60 15.85
N HIS A 128 -9.64 -9.96 15.76
CA HIS A 128 -8.76 -9.88 16.91
C HIS A 128 -8.56 -8.42 17.34
N PRO A 129 -8.79 -8.08 18.64
CA PRO A 129 -8.56 -6.73 19.15
C PRO A 129 -7.11 -6.27 18.93
N GLY A 130 -6.94 -5.01 18.53
CA GLY A 130 -5.62 -4.42 18.27
C GLY A 130 -4.95 -4.86 16.97
N VAL A 131 -5.65 -5.67 16.13
CA VAL A 131 -5.14 -6.04 14.79
C VAL A 131 -6.03 -5.42 13.73
N LEU A 132 -7.21 -5.97 13.47
CA LEU A 132 -8.11 -5.50 12.42
C LEU A 132 -9.51 -5.15 12.95
N GLU A 133 -9.86 -5.63 14.14
CA GLU A 133 -11.10 -5.33 14.84
C GLU A 133 -12.38 -5.51 14.00
N GLY A 134 -12.35 -6.48 13.08
CA GLY A 134 -13.43 -6.74 12.13
C GLY A 134 -13.43 -5.85 10.88
N HIS A 135 -12.50 -4.92 10.78
CA HIS A 135 -12.41 -4.06 9.61
C HIS A 135 -11.84 -4.77 8.39
N PRO A 136 -12.49 -4.61 7.22
CA PRO A 136 -12.11 -5.40 6.03
C PRO A 136 -11.03 -4.75 5.16
N TYR A 137 -10.57 -3.55 5.44
CA TYR A 137 -9.56 -2.84 4.66
C TYR A 137 -8.41 -2.34 5.52
N LEU A 138 -7.22 -2.41 4.93
CA LEU A 138 -6.00 -1.80 5.46
C LEU A 138 -5.42 -0.87 4.40
N VAL A 139 -4.93 0.29 4.82
CA VAL A 139 -4.26 1.27 3.97
C VAL A 139 -2.87 1.55 4.51
N CYS A 140 -1.89 1.55 3.64
CA CYS A 140 -0.49 1.88 3.91
C CYS A 140 -0.01 2.93 2.91
N GLY A 141 0.74 3.91 3.36
CA GLY A 141 1.31 4.91 2.47
C GLY A 141 2.54 5.61 3.06
N PHE A 142 3.30 6.22 2.18
CA PHE A 142 4.49 6.99 2.50
C PHE A 142 4.73 8.05 1.42
N TRP A 143 5.25 9.20 1.83
CA TRP A 143 5.86 10.18 0.94
C TRP A 143 7.03 10.88 1.63
N ASN A 144 8.07 11.15 0.86
CA ASN A 144 9.32 11.69 1.39
C ASN A 144 9.31 13.22 1.56
N TRP A 145 8.15 13.76 1.95
CA TRP A 145 7.98 15.15 2.36
C TRP A 145 7.10 15.24 3.60
N GLU A 146 7.14 16.37 4.25
CA GLU A 146 6.37 16.62 5.45
C GLU A 146 4.93 17.03 5.10
N SER A 147 3.97 16.44 5.80
CA SER A 147 2.58 16.83 5.83
C SER A 147 2.11 17.07 7.25
N HIS A 148 0.97 17.70 7.42
CA HIS A 148 0.41 17.91 8.74
C HIS A 148 -0.03 16.56 9.35
N PRO A 149 0.56 16.16 10.49
CA PRO A 149 0.16 14.92 11.15
C PRO A 149 -1.24 15.04 11.74
N PHE A 150 -2.02 13.97 11.65
CA PHE A 150 -3.34 13.87 12.27
C PHE A 150 -3.68 12.41 12.57
N PHE A 151 -4.69 12.23 13.42
CA PHE A 151 -5.29 10.94 13.69
C PHE A 151 -6.81 11.11 13.79
N GLU A 152 -7.56 10.29 13.08
CA GLU A 152 -9.01 10.24 13.10
C GLU A 152 -9.46 8.84 13.53
N GLU A 153 -10.34 8.78 14.51
CA GLU A 153 -11.06 7.57 14.92
C GLU A 153 -12.55 7.81 14.72
N THR A 154 -13.20 6.91 14.02
CA THR A 154 -14.63 6.98 13.71
C THR A 154 -15.25 5.59 13.82
N GLU A 155 -16.57 5.48 13.74
CA GLU A 155 -17.27 4.20 13.64
C GLU A 155 -16.85 3.39 12.39
N ASN A 156 -16.28 4.06 11.38
CA ASN A 156 -15.84 3.47 10.13
C ASN A 156 -14.40 2.93 10.18
N GLY A 157 -13.66 3.23 11.25
CA GLY A 157 -12.29 2.79 11.48
C GLY A 157 -11.34 3.90 11.89
N LEU A 158 -10.06 3.62 11.74
CA LEU A 158 -8.94 4.46 12.14
C LEU A 158 -8.16 4.93 10.92
N LEU A 159 -7.73 6.18 10.89
CA LEU A 159 -6.87 6.72 9.84
C LEU A 159 -5.96 7.80 10.40
N GLY A 160 -4.69 7.78 10.03
CA GLY A 160 -3.76 8.80 10.47
C GLY A 160 -2.58 8.99 9.53
N VAL A 161 -2.03 10.20 9.59
CA VAL A 161 -0.74 10.57 9.01
C VAL A 161 0.21 10.90 10.14
N GLY A 162 1.35 10.24 10.16
CA GLY A 162 2.43 10.50 11.11
C GLY A 162 3.69 10.96 10.39
N LEU A 163 4.68 11.38 11.18
CA LEU A 163 5.99 11.79 10.68
C LEU A 163 7.06 10.82 11.14
N THR A 164 8.00 10.51 10.23
CA THR A 164 9.24 9.81 10.58
C THR A 164 10.23 10.78 11.25
N ALA A 165 11.31 10.25 11.83
CA ALA A 165 12.40 11.06 12.37
C ALA A 165 13.04 12.01 11.32
N PHE A 166 12.93 11.70 10.05
CA PHE A 166 13.42 12.52 8.93
C PHE A 166 12.35 13.49 8.39
N ARG A 167 11.22 13.67 9.11
CA ARG A 167 10.08 14.52 8.71
C ARG A 167 9.44 14.10 7.38
N HIS A 168 9.55 12.84 7.03
CA HIS A 168 8.76 12.23 5.97
C HIS A 168 7.43 11.76 6.53
N SER A 169 6.41 11.74 5.71
CA SER A 169 5.07 11.34 6.15
C SER A 169 4.79 9.88 5.85
N PHE A 170 4.09 9.22 6.75
CA PHE A 170 3.51 7.91 6.53
C PHE A 170 2.03 7.92 6.86
N LEU A 171 1.25 7.14 6.12
CA LEU A 171 -0.19 6.99 6.30
C LEU A 171 -0.49 5.55 6.72
N ARG A 172 -1.38 5.42 7.70
CA ARG A 172 -1.95 4.15 8.13
C ARG A 172 -3.45 4.30 8.30
N GLY A 173 -4.18 3.29 7.85
CA GLY A 173 -5.61 3.23 8.07
C GLY A 173 -6.09 1.80 8.10
N ILE A 174 -7.10 1.58 8.95
CA ILE A 174 -7.84 0.33 9.06
C ILE A 174 -9.32 0.70 9.17
N GLY A 175 -10.17 0.07 8.41
CA GLY A 175 -11.58 0.43 8.43
C GLY A 175 -12.39 -0.23 7.34
N ASN A 176 -13.52 0.40 7.07
CA ASN A 176 -14.39 0.03 5.97
C ASN A 176 -14.05 0.83 4.68
N LYS A 177 -14.94 0.84 3.72
CA LYS A 177 -14.77 1.54 2.43
C LYS A 177 -14.55 3.05 2.59
N GLU A 178 -15.21 3.69 3.54
CA GLU A 178 -15.09 5.12 3.81
C GLU A 178 -13.65 5.51 4.20
N VAL A 179 -12.97 4.68 5.00
CA VAL A 179 -11.57 4.91 5.35
C VAL A 179 -10.67 4.86 4.12
N THR A 180 -10.90 3.92 3.19
CA THR A 180 -10.12 3.86 1.94
C THR A 180 -10.37 5.08 1.05
N GLN A 181 -11.61 5.55 0.96
CA GLN A 181 -11.96 6.77 0.22
C GLN A 181 -11.35 8.03 0.87
N ARG A 182 -11.33 8.09 2.20
CA ARG A 182 -10.70 9.17 2.95
C ARG A 182 -9.19 9.22 2.70
N ALA A 183 -8.52 8.07 2.70
CA ALA A 183 -7.10 7.96 2.38
C ALA A 183 -6.78 8.46 0.97
N LEU A 184 -7.59 8.08 -0.03
CA LEU A 184 -7.47 8.59 -1.40
C LEU A 184 -7.64 10.10 -1.49
N LYS A 185 -8.59 10.66 -0.72
CA LYS A 185 -8.79 12.11 -0.65
C LYS A 185 -7.57 12.81 -0.07
N ILE A 186 -6.99 12.29 1.01
CA ILE A 186 -5.77 12.83 1.61
C ILE A 186 -4.62 12.82 0.59
N TRP A 187 -4.39 11.68 -0.06
CA TRP A 187 -3.35 11.57 -1.08
C TRP A 187 -3.58 12.56 -2.24
N SER A 188 -4.81 12.75 -2.69
CA SER A 188 -5.16 13.73 -3.72
C SER A 188 -4.92 15.18 -3.26
N GLN A 189 -5.18 15.49 -1.99
CA GLN A 189 -4.90 16.81 -1.40
C GLN A 189 -3.40 17.07 -1.33
N GLU A 190 -2.59 16.10 -0.89
CA GLU A 190 -1.13 16.21 -0.86
C GLU A 190 -0.56 16.48 -2.26
N ARG A 191 -1.10 15.84 -3.28
CA ARG A 191 -0.74 16.10 -4.68
C ARG A 191 -1.06 17.52 -5.10
N ALA A 192 -2.27 18.01 -4.77
CA ALA A 192 -2.70 19.37 -5.10
C ALA A 192 -1.82 20.43 -4.44
N LEU A 193 -1.46 20.24 -3.17
CA LEU A 193 -0.55 21.14 -2.45
C LEU A 193 0.84 21.23 -3.10
N ARG A 194 1.23 20.20 -3.85
CA ARG A 194 2.48 20.13 -4.61
C ARG A 194 2.36 20.60 -6.07
N GLY A 195 1.21 21.10 -6.46
CA GLY A 195 0.95 21.52 -7.84
C GLY A 195 1.01 20.39 -8.85
N LEU A 196 0.77 19.14 -8.41
CA LEU A 196 0.76 17.97 -9.29
C LEU A 196 -0.60 17.88 -10.01
N PRO A 197 -0.63 17.42 -11.27
CA PRO A 197 -1.88 17.28 -12.02
C PRO A 197 -2.87 16.38 -11.29
N ALA A 198 -4.16 16.71 -11.36
CA ALA A 198 -5.21 15.84 -10.84
C ALA A 198 -5.16 14.48 -11.54
N VAL A 199 -5.28 13.40 -10.76
CA VAL A 199 -5.40 12.03 -11.26
C VAL A 199 -6.66 11.43 -10.69
N ASP A 200 -7.54 10.97 -11.54
CA ASP A 200 -8.75 10.26 -11.12
C ASP A 200 -8.39 8.80 -10.75
N VAL A 201 -7.83 8.65 -9.56
CA VAL A 201 -7.47 7.32 -9.03
C VAL A 201 -8.71 6.46 -8.74
N MET A 202 -9.89 7.07 -8.55
CA MET A 202 -11.13 6.34 -8.35
C MET A 202 -11.50 5.52 -9.60
N ARG A 203 -11.16 6.03 -10.79
CA ARG A 203 -11.33 5.30 -12.05
C ARG A 203 -10.53 3.99 -12.09
N TYR A 204 -9.38 3.95 -11.43
CA TYR A 204 -8.50 2.78 -11.34
C TYR A 204 -8.75 1.94 -10.07
N SER A 205 -9.62 2.42 -9.18
CA SER A 205 -10.03 1.74 -7.94
C SER A 205 -11.44 1.15 -8.03
N SER A 206 -11.90 0.82 -9.23
CA SER A 206 -13.28 0.35 -9.51
C SER A 206 -13.67 -0.95 -8.78
N ALA A 207 -12.79 -1.49 -7.94
CA ALA A 207 -13.07 -2.62 -7.06
C ALA A 207 -13.43 -2.19 -5.61
N LEU A 208 -13.44 -0.89 -5.32
CA LEU A 208 -13.85 -0.33 -4.02
C LEU A 208 -15.37 -0.12 -3.93
#